data_08122edda96f7a98fa89a7994297fda4
#
_entry.id   08122edda96f7a98fa89a7994297fda4
#
_cell.length_a   1.000
_cell.length_b   1.000
_cell.length_c   1.000
_cell.angle_alpha   90.00
_cell.angle_beta   90.00
_cell.angle_gamma   90.00
#
_symmetry.space_group_name_H-M   'P 1'
#
loop_
_entity.id
_entity.type
_entity.pdbx_description
1 polymer ?
#
loop_
_entity_poly.entity_id
_entity_poly.type
_entity_poly.pdbx_seq_one_letter_code
_entity_poly.pdbx_strand_id
1 'polypeptide(L)'
;MENKFFVDSEHLSPEALAKKHRLETDPSFRKNHMKYLPGMEVIESDICANVMAQMNSYDYSKYTAADVKAALEHDTCSLDDFKALLSPAAEPFLEQMAQRARLETSKHFGNTVYLFTPLYIANYCENYCVYCGFNCYNHIKRMKLSMEQIEKEMKVIADSGMEEILILTGESRGQSNVEYIGEACRLARKYFRMVGLEIYPVNTDEYKYLHECGADYVTVFQETYDTDKYEQLHLLGHKRVWPYRFDAQERALRGGMRGVAFSALLGLSDFRKDALASALHVYYLQRKYPHAEMSLSCPRLRPIINNDKINPLDVHEKQLCQVLCAYRIFLPYVGITVSSRESAEFRNGIVKIAATKVSAGVSTGIGDHESKYTGKETDEVQGDEQFEIDDNRSLDKMYKDISEEGLQPVLNDYLYV
;
A
#
# COMPACT_ATOMS: atom_id res chain seq x y z
N MET A 1 -12.21 -0.75 -26.17
CA MET A 1 -12.32 -0.10 -24.86
C MET A 1 -11.55 1.19 -24.93
N GLU A 2 -12.23 2.32 -24.78
CA GLU A 2 -11.50 3.59 -24.60
C GLU A 2 -10.56 3.44 -23.41
N ASN A 3 -9.32 3.85 -23.59
CA ASN A 3 -8.31 3.77 -22.53
C ASN A 3 -8.69 4.73 -21.39
N LYS A 4 -9.24 4.18 -20.30
CA LYS A 4 -9.62 4.94 -19.11
C LYS A 4 -8.43 5.66 -18.44
N PHE A 5 -7.22 5.21 -18.74
CA PHE A 5 -5.97 5.64 -18.09
C PHE A 5 -5.05 6.40 -19.04
N PHE A 6 -5.63 7.28 -19.83
CA PHE A 6 -4.85 8.13 -20.74
C PHE A 6 -4.08 9.19 -19.94
N VAL A 7 -2.81 9.33 -20.23
CA VAL A 7 -1.93 10.37 -19.67
C VAL A 7 -1.56 11.35 -20.76
N ASP A 8 -1.47 12.64 -20.45
CA ASP A 8 -1.00 13.67 -21.38
C ASP A 8 0.34 13.29 -22.00
N SER A 9 0.47 13.50 -23.30
CA SER A 9 1.64 13.08 -24.10
C SER A 9 2.23 14.21 -24.96
N GLU A 10 1.72 15.43 -24.86
CA GLU A 10 2.15 16.55 -25.72
C GLU A 10 3.64 16.91 -25.53
N HIS A 11 4.19 16.62 -24.35
CA HIS A 11 5.60 16.88 -24.03
C HIS A 11 6.57 15.80 -24.56
N LEU A 12 6.07 14.70 -25.14
CA LEU A 12 6.90 13.59 -25.57
C LEU A 12 7.51 13.83 -26.96
N SER A 13 8.75 13.35 -27.17
CA SER A 13 9.32 13.29 -28.50
C SER A 13 8.52 12.32 -29.41
N PRO A 14 8.56 12.50 -30.75
CA PRO A 14 7.88 11.59 -31.67
C PRO A 14 8.21 10.12 -31.46
N GLU A 15 9.47 9.79 -31.14
CA GLU A 15 9.93 8.42 -30.88
C GLU A 15 9.34 7.89 -29.55
N ALA A 16 9.33 8.71 -28.48
CA ALA A 16 8.76 8.36 -27.21
C ALA A 16 7.24 8.16 -27.32
N LEU A 17 6.56 9.02 -28.05
CA LEU A 17 5.13 8.91 -28.33
C LEU A 17 4.80 7.64 -29.12
N ALA A 18 5.57 7.33 -30.18
CA ALA A 18 5.40 6.11 -30.95
C ALA A 18 5.62 4.85 -30.10
N LYS A 19 6.65 4.86 -29.23
CA LYS A 19 6.90 3.77 -28.28
C LYS A 19 5.75 3.61 -27.28
N LYS A 20 5.27 4.71 -26.70
CA LYS A 20 4.13 4.73 -25.78
C LYS A 20 2.89 4.13 -26.45
N HIS A 21 2.53 4.61 -27.63
CA HIS A 21 1.38 4.11 -28.40
C HIS A 21 1.51 2.61 -28.70
N ARG A 22 2.71 2.16 -29.08
CA ARG A 22 2.95 0.73 -29.33
C ARG A 22 2.83 -0.11 -28.06
N LEU A 23 3.31 0.38 -26.91
CA LEU A 23 3.10 -0.29 -25.63
C LEU A 23 1.61 -0.40 -25.25
N GLU A 24 0.78 0.57 -25.62
CA GLU A 24 -0.66 0.58 -25.31
C GLU A 24 -1.46 -0.34 -26.24
N THR A 25 -1.08 -0.42 -27.53
CA THR A 25 -1.89 -1.08 -28.56
C THR A 25 -1.39 -2.46 -28.99
N ASP A 26 -0.11 -2.78 -28.77
CA ASP A 26 0.53 -4.03 -29.18
C ASP A 26 1.06 -4.84 -28.00
N PRO A 27 0.27 -5.78 -27.44
CA PRO A 27 0.74 -6.63 -26.35
C PRO A 27 2.00 -7.43 -26.66
N SER A 28 2.25 -7.76 -27.94
CA SER A 28 3.43 -8.52 -28.35
C SER A 28 4.74 -7.72 -28.22
N PHE A 29 4.65 -6.40 -28.20
CA PHE A 29 5.78 -5.51 -27.98
C PHE A 29 6.22 -5.44 -26.50
N ARG A 30 5.35 -5.82 -25.61
CA ARG A 30 5.60 -5.77 -24.17
C ARG A 30 6.42 -7.00 -23.74
N LYS A 31 7.31 -6.84 -22.76
CA LYS A 31 7.98 -7.99 -22.14
C LYS A 31 6.95 -8.88 -21.43
N ASN A 32 7.17 -10.18 -21.47
CA ASN A 32 6.30 -11.11 -20.75
C ASN A 32 6.36 -10.83 -19.24
N HIS A 33 5.24 -10.43 -18.67
CA HIS A 33 5.11 -10.03 -17.26
C HIS A 33 5.25 -11.21 -16.26
N MET A 34 5.14 -12.44 -16.71
CA MET A 34 5.32 -13.65 -15.89
C MET A 34 6.76 -14.18 -15.88
N LYS A 35 7.68 -13.53 -16.61
CA LYS A 35 9.08 -13.93 -16.68
C LYS A 35 9.98 -12.99 -15.90
N TYR A 36 10.80 -13.56 -15.02
CA TYR A 36 11.85 -12.84 -14.31
C TYR A 36 12.84 -12.20 -15.28
N LEU A 37 13.33 -11.02 -14.94
CA LEU A 37 14.42 -10.37 -15.66
C LEU A 37 15.78 -10.82 -15.09
N PRO A 38 16.87 -10.67 -15.86
CA PRO A 38 18.21 -10.98 -15.36
C PRO A 38 18.50 -10.24 -14.04
N GLY A 39 19.05 -10.96 -13.06
CA GLY A 39 19.38 -10.43 -11.73
C GLY A 39 18.23 -10.45 -10.73
N MET A 40 17.01 -10.79 -11.14
CA MET A 40 15.90 -10.98 -10.21
C MET A 40 16.00 -12.35 -9.52
N GLU A 41 15.95 -12.36 -8.20
CA GLU A 41 15.94 -13.58 -7.39
C GLU A 41 14.60 -14.29 -7.48
N VAL A 42 14.64 -15.60 -7.74
CA VAL A 42 13.47 -16.48 -7.72
C VAL A 42 13.40 -17.18 -6.36
N ILE A 43 12.22 -17.15 -5.76
CA ILE A 43 11.94 -17.86 -4.51
C ILE A 43 11.16 -19.15 -4.82
N GLU A 44 11.63 -20.27 -4.30
CA GLU A 44 10.84 -21.50 -4.28
C GLU A 44 9.82 -21.43 -3.14
N SER A 45 8.54 -21.28 -3.50
CA SER A 45 7.42 -21.17 -2.58
C SER A 45 6.13 -21.64 -3.26
N ASP A 46 5.28 -22.33 -2.52
CA ASP A 46 3.96 -22.76 -2.98
C ASP A 46 2.86 -21.71 -2.70
N ILE A 47 3.21 -20.63 -2.02
CA ILE A 47 2.24 -19.59 -1.59
C ILE A 47 1.52 -18.99 -2.79
N CYS A 48 2.26 -18.64 -3.85
CA CYS A 48 1.68 -18.07 -5.06
C CYS A 48 0.65 -19.03 -5.69
N ALA A 49 1.00 -20.29 -5.85
CA ALA A 49 0.11 -21.31 -6.41
C ALA A 49 -1.16 -21.47 -5.57
N ASN A 50 -1.01 -21.53 -4.24
CA ASN A 50 -2.13 -21.67 -3.31
C ASN A 50 -3.07 -20.45 -3.34
N VAL A 51 -2.52 -19.23 -3.31
CA VAL A 51 -3.32 -17.98 -3.40
C VAL A 51 -4.09 -17.93 -4.71
N MET A 52 -3.42 -18.18 -5.83
CA MET A 52 -4.03 -18.12 -7.16
C MET A 52 -5.11 -19.20 -7.36
N ALA A 53 -4.88 -20.42 -6.87
CA ALA A 53 -5.88 -21.49 -6.94
C ALA A 53 -7.17 -21.11 -6.18
N GLN A 54 -7.05 -20.55 -4.98
CA GLN A 54 -8.20 -20.10 -4.19
C GLN A 54 -8.91 -18.90 -4.83
N MET A 55 -8.16 -17.92 -5.30
CA MET A 55 -8.74 -16.75 -5.97
C MET A 55 -9.48 -17.12 -7.26
N ASN A 56 -8.88 -17.97 -8.09
CA ASN A 56 -9.47 -18.36 -9.37
C ASN A 56 -10.71 -19.24 -9.20
N SER A 57 -10.78 -20.05 -8.12
CA SER A 57 -11.95 -20.86 -7.80
C SER A 57 -13.06 -20.09 -7.08
N TYR A 58 -12.83 -18.84 -6.66
CA TYR A 58 -13.79 -18.06 -5.91
C TYR A 58 -14.93 -17.55 -6.80
N ASP A 59 -16.07 -18.22 -6.68
CA ASP A 59 -17.34 -17.82 -7.27
C ASP A 59 -18.25 -17.28 -6.16
N TYR A 60 -18.23 -15.97 -5.96
CA TYR A 60 -18.98 -15.32 -4.89
C TYR A 60 -20.50 -15.32 -5.12
N SER A 61 -20.99 -15.69 -6.33
CA SER A 61 -22.42 -15.80 -6.61
C SER A 61 -23.08 -17.00 -5.91
N LYS A 62 -22.27 -17.96 -5.44
CA LYS A 62 -22.75 -19.16 -4.75
C LYS A 62 -23.12 -18.94 -3.29
N TYR A 63 -22.60 -17.86 -2.68
CA TYR A 63 -22.84 -17.58 -1.27
C TYR A 63 -24.20 -16.93 -1.05
N THR A 64 -24.84 -17.33 0.04
CA THR A 64 -26.19 -16.90 0.43
C THR A 64 -26.18 -16.18 1.77
N ALA A 65 -27.31 -15.55 2.12
CA ALA A 65 -27.50 -14.96 3.44
C ALA A 65 -27.34 -15.98 4.59
N ALA A 66 -27.62 -17.26 4.35
CA ALA A 66 -27.44 -18.30 5.36
C ALA A 66 -25.96 -18.56 5.63
N ASP A 67 -25.12 -18.59 4.58
CA ASP A 67 -23.67 -18.76 4.71
C ASP A 67 -23.04 -17.59 5.48
N VAL A 68 -23.48 -16.37 5.21
CA VAL A 68 -23.01 -15.17 5.93
C VAL A 68 -23.40 -15.21 7.41
N LYS A 69 -24.64 -15.62 7.74
CA LYS A 69 -25.05 -15.76 9.13
C LYS A 69 -24.22 -16.81 9.86
N ALA A 70 -24.01 -17.97 9.25
CA ALA A 70 -23.17 -19.01 9.82
C ALA A 70 -21.73 -18.50 10.05
N ALA A 71 -21.15 -17.81 9.07
CA ALA A 71 -19.81 -17.22 9.19
C ALA A 71 -19.70 -16.22 10.36
N LEU A 72 -20.74 -15.46 10.63
CA LEU A 72 -20.77 -14.50 11.74
C LEU A 72 -21.00 -15.16 13.12
N GLU A 73 -21.57 -16.36 13.16
CA GLU A 73 -21.79 -17.13 14.38
C GLU A 73 -20.59 -18.00 14.77
N HIS A 74 -19.71 -18.36 13.84
CA HIS A 74 -18.53 -19.17 14.12
C HIS A 74 -17.52 -18.42 14.99
N ASP A 75 -16.97 -19.06 16.02
CA ASP A 75 -15.93 -18.48 16.86
C ASP A 75 -14.64 -18.19 16.08
N THR A 76 -14.28 -19.08 15.17
CA THR A 76 -13.12 -18.94 14.27
C THR A 76 -13.59 -18.87 12.84
N CYS A 77 -13.18 -17.83 12.14
CA CYS A 77 -13.53 -17.64 10.73
C CYS A 77 -12.68 -18.57 9.84
N SER A 78 -13.32 -19.49 9.17
CA SER A 78 -12.69 -20.37 8.17
C SER A 78 -12.47 -19.60 6.85
N LEU A 79 -11.72 -20.22 5.92
CA LEU A 79 -11.56 -19.66 4.59
C LEU A 79 -12.89 -19.55 3.83
N ASP A 80 -13.80 -20.50 4.03
CA ASP A 80 -15.11 -20.47 3.38
C ASP A 80 -16.03 -19.38 4.00
N ASP A 81 -15.98 -19.21 5.32
CA ASP A 81 -16.62 -18.09 6.00
C ASP A 81 -16.10 -16.75 5.47
N PHE A 82 -14.79 -16.61 5.32
CA PHE A 82 -14.19 -15.39 4.77
C PHE A 82 -14.67 -15.09 3.35
N LYS A 83 -14.76 -16.12 2.49
CA LYS A 83 -15.33 -15.98 1.15
C LYS A 83 -16.80 -15.55 1.18
N ALA A 84 -17.60 -16.08 2.11
CA ALA A 84 -18.98 -15.64 2.32
C ALA A 84 -19.06 -14.16 2.74
N LEU A 85 -18.20 -13.72 3.68
CA LEU A 85 -18.15 -12.34 4.16
C LEU A 85 -17.70 -11.34 3.08
N LEU A 86 -16.90 -11.76 2.10
CA LEU A 86 -16.51 -10.94 0.96
C LEU A 86 -17.56 -10.93 -0.17
N SER A 87 -18.53 -11.86 -0.16
CA SER A 87 -19.53 -11.98 -1.22
C SER A 87 -20.56 -10.84 -1.19
N PRO A 88 -21.30 -10.60 -2.29
CA PRO A 88 -22.42 -9.67 -2.30
C PRO A 88 -23.53 -10.02 -1.29
N ALA A 89 -23.68 -11.30 -0.92
CA ALA A 89 -24.65 -11.73 0.06
C ALA A 89 -24.41 -11.14 1.46
N ALA A 90 -23.19 -10.68 1.75
CA ALA A 90 -22.85 -10.06 3.03
C ALA A 90 -23.22 -8.58 3.13
N GLU A 91 -23.56 -7.89 2.04
CA GLU A 91 -23.88 -6.47 2.06
C GLU A 91 -25.02 -6.09 3.04
N PRO A 92 -26.12 -6.87 3.18
CA PRO A 92 -27.17 -6.60 4.17
C PRO A 92 -26.73 -6.82 5.63
N PHE A 93 -25.58 -7.48 5.84
CA PHE A 93 -25.05 -7.83 7.17
C PHE A 93 -23.88 -6.94 7.59
N LEU A 94 -23.64 -5.83 6.90
CA LEU A 94 -22.47 -4.98 7.15
C LEU A 94 -22.41 -4.47 8.59
N GLU A 95 -23.55 -4.17 9.22
CA GLU A 95 -23.60 -3.76 10.63
C GLU A 95 -23.13 -4.90 11.56
N GLN A 96 -23.61 -6.11 11.35
CA GLN A 96 -23.20 -7.29 12.13
C GLN A 96 -21.72 -7.61 11.91
N MET A 97 -21.23 -7.46 10.67
CA MET A 97 -19.79 -7.58 10.36
C MET A 97 -18.97 -6.52 11.11
N ALA A 98 -19.44 -5.28 11.16
CA ALA A 98 -18.75 -4.19 11.87
C ALA A 98 -18.70 -4.44 13.38
N GLN A 99 -19.81 -4.91 13.97
CA GLN A 99 -19.86 -5.28 15.39
C GLN A 99 -18.90 -6.43 15.71
N ARG A 100 -18.85 -7.48 14.87
CA ARG A 100 -17.92 -8.60 15.04
C ARG A 100 -16.46 -8.14 14.85
N ALA A 101 -16.17 -7.36 13.82
CA ALA A 101 -14.84 -6.82 13.57
C ALA A 101 -14.35 -5.96 14.75
N ARG A 102 -15.23 -5.11 15.31
CA ARG A 102 -14.92 -4.32 16.50
C ARG A 102 -14.57 -5.18 17.71
N LEU A 103 -15.30 -6.28 17.94
CA LEU A 103 -14.97 -7.23 19.00
C LEU A 103 -13.58 -7.84 18.81
N GLU A 104 -13.25 -8.30 17.60
CA GLU A 104 -11.93 -8.84 17.30
C GLU A 104 -10.83 -7.78 17.44
N THR A 105 -11.06 -6.55 16.97
CA THR A 105 -10.12 -5.44 17.16
C THR A 105 -9.88 -5.19 18.67
N SER A 106 -10.94 -5.12 19.47
CA SER A 106 -10.81 -4.88 20.90
C SER A 106 -10.08 -6.01 21.65
N LYS A 107 -10.26 -7.27 21.24
CA LYS A 107 -9.56 -8.42 21.83
C LYS A 107 -8.06 -8.40 21.54
N HIS A 108 -7.63 -7.99 20.35
CA HIS A 108 -6.26 -8.15 19.89
C HIS A 108 -5.43 -6.85 19.91
N PHE A 109 -6.08 -5.70 19.83
CA PHE A 109 -5.42 -4.39 19.80
C PHE A 109 -5.91 -3.43 20.90
N GLY A 110 -6.92 -3.84 21.66
CA GLY A 110 -7.51 -2.95 22.67
C GLY A 110 -8.17 -1.74 22.02
N ASN A 111 -7.82 -0.55 22.50
CA ASN A 111 -8.27 0.73 21.97
C ASN A 111 -7.14 1.52 21.28
N THR A 112 -6.02 0.88 20.92
CA THR A 112 -4.87 1.55 20.33
C THR A 112 -5.02 1.79 18.84
N VAL A 113 -4.56 2.96 18.38
CA VAL A 113 -4.47 3.32 16.96
C VAL A 113 -3.08 3.91 16.71
N TYR A 114 -2.30 3.25 15.86
CA TYR A 114 -0.95 3.67 15.51
C TYR A 114 -0.97 4.79 14.47
N LEU A 115 -0.03 5.72 14.62
CA LEU A 115 0.14 6.87 13.73
C LEU A 115 1.50 6.82 13.05
N PHE A 116 1.52 7.10 11.75
CA PHE A 116 2.73 7.23 10.94
C PHE A 116 2.58 8.34 9.89
N THR A 117 3.69 8.73 9.26
CA THR A 117 3.66 9.61 8.09
C THR A 117 4.56 9.09 6.98
N PRO A 118 4.13 9.22 5.70
CA PRO A 118 4.99 8.95 4.56
C PRO A 118 5.95 10.12 4.29
N LEU A 119 7.16 9.80 3.82
CA LEU A 119 8.11 10.75 3.26
C LEU A 119 8.56 10.25 1.88
N TYR A 120 8.17 10.96 0.84
CA TYR A 120 8.61 10.72 -0.52
C TYR A 120 9.94 11.42 -0.79
N ILE A 121 11.01 10.64 -1.04
CA ILE A 121 12.36 11.17 -1.24
C ILE A 121 12.76 11.30 -2.71
N ALA A 122 12.03 10.64 -3.63
CA ALA A 122 12.21 10.78 -5.08
C ALA A 122 10.96 10.32 -5.84
N ASN A 123 10.60 11.00 -6.94
CA ASN A 123 9.49 10.62 -7.83
C ASN A 123 9.92 10.19 -9.23
N TYR A 124 11.22 10.00 -9.48
CA TYR A 124 11.69 9.38 -10.72
C TYR A 124 11.23 7.93 -10.80
N CYS A 125 10.63 7.53 -11.93
CA CYS A 125 10.14 6.18 -12.16
C CYS A 125 10.38 5.74 -13.59
N GLU A 126 10.78 4.48 -13.79
CA GLU A 126 11.04 3.87 -15.10
C GLU A 126 9.84 3.03 -15.59
N ASN A 127 8.81 2.89 -14.77
CA ASN A 127 7.64 2.08 -15.09
C ASN A 127 6.56 2.89 -15.80
N TYR A 128 5.82 2.21 -16.67
CA TYR A 128 4.57 2.71 -17.21
C TYR A 128 3.40 1.94 -16.56
N CYS A 129 3.01 2.37 -15.36
CA CYS A 129 1.75 1.98 -14.71
C CYS A 129 0.70 3.04 -15.07
N VAL A 130 -0.31 2.67 -15.82
CA VAL A 130 -1.27 3.64 -16.41
C VAL A 130 -2.09 4.43 -15.38
N TYR A 131 -2.11 3.99 -14.13
CA TYR A 131 -2.87 4.57 -13.02
C TYR A 131 -2.01 5.35 -12.01
N CYS A 132 -0.70 5.45 -12.21
CA CYS A 132 0.22 6.04 -11.24
C CYS A 132 0.71 7.42 -11.69
N GLY A 133 0.62 8.42 -10.82
CA GLY A 133 1.11 9.76 -11.09
C GLY A 133 2.60 9.82 -11.42
N PHE A 134 3.40 8.90 -10.87
CA PHE A 134 4.84 8.84 -11.12
C PHE A 134 5.24 8.07 -12.39
N ASN A 135 4.30 7.58 -13.20
CA ASN A 135 4.67 6.81 -14.39
C ASN A 135 5.59 7.62 -15.33
N CYS A 136 6.45 6.90 -16.06
CA CYS A 136 7.53 7.53 -16.84
C CYS A 136 7.06 8.41 -18.01
N TYR A 137 5.80 8.29 -18.42
CA TYR A 137 5.21 9.12 -19.47
C TYR A 137 4.35 10.27 -18.96
N ASN A 138 4.18 10.40 -17.65
CA ASN A 138 3.46 11.52 -17.07
C ASN A 138 4.34 12.78 -17.01
N HIS A 139 3.80 13.92 -17.43
CA HIS A 139 4.47 15.22 -17.39
C HIS A 139 4.30 15.85 -16.01
N ILE A 140 5.18 15.50 -15.12
CA ILE A 140 5.25 16.02 -13.74
C ILE A 140 6.65 16.55 -13.42
N LYS A 141 6.75 17.40 -12.44
CA LYS A 141 8.00 17.93 -11.93
C LYS A 141 8.74 16.83 -11.16
N ARG A 142 9.77 16.28 -11.79
CA ARG A 142 10.59 15.22 -11.18
C ARG A 142 11.60 15.80 -10.23
N MET A 143 11.74 15.14 -9.07
CA MET A 143 12.71 15.52 -8.05
C MET A 143 13.26 14.29 -7.33
N LYS A 144 14.50 14.45 -6.85
CA LYS A 144 15.18 13.55 -5.91
C LYS A 144 15.83 14.44 -4.86
N LEU A 145 15.56 14.20 -3.59
CA LEU A 145 16.14 14.96 -2.48
C LEU A 145 17.61 14.59 -2.25
N SER A 146 18.43 15.56 -1.90
CA SER A 146 19.75 15.29 -1.32
C SER A 146 19.61 14.80 0.13
N MET A 147 20.67 14.23 0.71
CA MET A 147 20.62 13.79 2.11
C MET A 147 20.36 14.95 3.07
N GLU A 148 20.87 16.16 2.77
CA GLU A 148 20.60 17.37 3.55
C GLU A 148 19.12 17.78 3.49
N GLN A 149 18.51 17.69 2.32
CA GLN A 149 17.08 17.97 2.15
C GLN A 149 16.22 16.91 2.86
N ILE A 150 16.59 15.61 2.75
CA ILE A 150 15.93 14.53 3.49
C ILE A 150 16.02 14.77 5.00
N GLU A 151 17.19 15.15 5.51
CA GLU A 151 17.36 15.42 6.94
C GLU A 151 16.49 16.59 7.41
N LYS A 152 16.37 17.64 6.58
CA LYS A 152 15.52 18.80 6.86
C LYS A 152 14.05 18.40 6.97
N GLU A 153 13.54 17.63 6.00
CA GLU A 153 12.19 17.08 6.02
C GLU A 153 11.93 16.18 7.24
N MET A 154 12.88 15.28 7.55
CA MET A 154 12.79 14.37 8.70
C MET A 154 12.76 15.12 10.03
N LYS A 155 13.54 16.20 10.17
CA LYS A 155 13.51 17.04 11.39
C LYS A 155 12.15 17.68 11.61
N VAL A 156 11.58 18.27 10.57
CA VAL A 156 10.25 18.90 10.66
C VAL A 156 9.17 17.89 11.05
N ILE A 157 9.24 16.68 10.49
CA ILE A 157 8.32 15.59 10.85
C ILE A 157 8.54 15.14 12.30
N ALA A 158 9.79 14.93 12.72
CA ALA A 158 10.11 14.50 14.09
C ALA A 158 9.75 15.57 15.13
N ASP A 159 9.95 16.85 14.81
CA ASP A 159 9.58 17.98 15.70
C ASP A 159 8.07 18.07 15.94
N SER A 160 7.24 17.50 15.06
CA SER A 160 5.79 17.34 15.30
C SER A 160 5.47 16.28 16.36
N GLY A 161 6.44 15.47 16.79
CA GLY A 161 6.26 14.35 17.72
C GLY A 161 6.06 13.00 17.03
N MET A 162 6.09 12.92 15.69
CA MET A 162 5.97 11.66 14.96
C MET A 162 7.19 10.76 15.23
N GLU A 163 6.96 9.49 15.56
CA GLU A 163 8.02 8.51 15.86
C GLU A 163 8.15 7.39 14.82
N GLU A 164 7.25 7.34 13.84
CA GLU A 164 7.29 6.38 12.75
C GLU A 164 7.25 7.08 11.38
N ILE A 165 8.20 6.73 10.51
CA ILE A 165 8.27 7.23 9.15
C ILE A 165 8.19 6.09 8.13
N LEU A 166 7.48 6.30 7.03
CA LEU A 166 7.45 5.43 5.87
C LEU A 166 8.16 6.14 4.70
N ILE A 167 9.34 5.66 4.32
CA ILE A 167 10.12 6.24 3.22
C ILE A 167 9.67 5.64 1.89
N LEU A 168 9.34 6.52 0.93
CA LEU A 168 8.86 6.12 -0.39
C LEU A 168 9.73 6.69 -1.52
N THR A 169 9.81 5.90 -2.61
CA THR A 169 10.42 6.35 -3.87
C THR A 169 9.60 5.89 -5.06
N GLY A 170 9.71 6.60 -6.18
CA GLY A 170 9.45 6.01 -7.47
C GLY A 170 10.45 4.89 -7.76
N GLU A 171 10.12 4.00 -8.69
CA GLU A 171 11.00 2.89 -9.07
C GLU A 171 11.96 3.32 -10.17
N SER A 172 13.17 3.74 -9.78
CA SER A 172 14.29 4.04 -10.67
C SER A 172 15.60 3.65 -10.00
N ARG A 173 16.17 2.52 -10.40
CA ARG A 173 17.46 2.08 -9.88
C ARG A 173 18.62 3.02 -10.25
N GLY A 174 18.46 3.84 -11.29
CA GLY A 174 19.44 4.85 -11.69
C GLY A 174 19.40 6.12 -10.82
N GLN A 175 18.21 6.50 -10.31
CA GLN A 175 18.03 7.72 -9.52
C GLN A 175 17.95 7.44 -8.02
N SER A 176 17.16 6.46 -7.61
CA SER A 176 16.97 6.05 -6.22
C SER A 176 17.37 4.59 -6.05
N ASN A 177 18.69 4.31 -6.14
CA ASN A 177 19.24 2.99 -5.93
C ASN A 177 19.17 2.56 -4.45
N VAL A 178 19.49 1.29 -4.19
CA VAL A 178 19.40 0.70 -2.85
C VAL A 178 20.32 1.40 -1.85
N GLU A 179 21.50 1.85 -2.29
CA GLU A 179 22.47 2.58 -1.46
C GLU A 179 21.89 3.94 -1.00
N TYR A 180 21.29 4.71 -1.91
CA TYR A 180 20.62 5.97 -1.58
C TYR A 180 19.47 5.76 -0.58
N ILE A 181 18.66 4.71 -0.77
CA ILE A 181 17.57 4.37 0.16
C ILE A 181 18.17 3.96 1.52
N GLY A 182 19.24 3.17 1.52
CA GLY A 182 19.94 2.76 2.75
C GLY A 182 20.52 3.94 3.54
N GLU A 183 21.09 4.93 2.85
CA GLU A 183 21.56 6.18 3.49
C GLU A 183 20.40 6.96 4.12
N ALA A 184 19.26 7.06 3.43
CA ALA A 184 18.05 7.66 3.98
C ALA A 184 17.53 6.90 5.22
N CYS A 185 17.61 5.55 5.25
CA CYS A 185 17.27 4.76 6.43
C CYS A 185 18.20 5.05 7.61
N ARG A 186 19.52 5.10 7.40
CA ARG A 186 20.48 5.46 8.46
C ARG A 186 20.22 6.85 9.02
N LEU A 187 19.83 7.78 8.16
CA LEU A 187 19.47 9.12 8.56
C LEU A 187 18.18 9.12 9.38
N ALA A 188 17.14 8.39 8.92
CA ALA A 188 15.86 8.27 9.61
C ALA A 188 16.00 7.71 11.02
N ARG A 189 16.91 6.74 11.25
CA ARG A 189 17.15 6.16 12.59
C ARG A 189 17.65 7.15 13.63
N LYS A 190 18.13 8.32 13.23
CA LYS A 190 18.50 9.39 14.16
C LYS A 190 17.27 10.10 14.76
N TYR A 191 16.14 10.06 14.07
CA TYR A 191 14.95 10.84 14.38
C TYR A 191 13.74 9.98 14.73
N PHE A 192 13.64 8.79 14.15
CA PHE A 192 12.46 7.92 14.26
C PHE A 192 12.81 6.58 14.88
N ARG A 193 11.89 6.07 15.68
CA ARG A 193 12.01 4.75 16.31
C ARG A 193 11.62 3.63 15.36
N MET A 194 10.74 3.91 14.40
CA MET A 194 10.30 2.96 13.38
C MET A 194 10.49 3.52 11.99
N VAL A 195 11.15 2.75 11.13
CA VAL A 195 11.44 3.10 9.73
C VAL A 195 10.87 2.04 8.81
N GLY A 196 9.80 2.39 8.11
CA GLY A 196 9.21 1.57 7.06
C GLY A 196 9.71 1.98 5.68
N LEU A 197 9.62 1.06 4.74
CA LEU A 197 9.92 1.28 3.32
C LEU A 197 8.72 0.91 2.45
N GLU A 198 8.35 1.80 1.53
CA GLU A 198 7.47 1.50 0.41
C GLU A 198 8.19 1.81 -0.88
N ILE A 199 8.98 0.84 -1.34
CA ILE A 199 9.87 0.96 -2.48
C ILE A 199 9.61 -0.16 -3.49
N TYR A 200 10.31 -0.13 -4.61
CA TYR A 200 10.27 -1.23 -5.57
C TYR A 200 10.84 -2.54 -4.97
N PRO A 201 10.36 -3.71 -5.42
CA PRO A 201 10.90 -4.99 -4.98
C PRO A 201 12.38 -5.12 -5.25
N VAL A 202 13.10 -5.65 -4.27
CA VAL A 202 14.54 -5.93 -4.37
C VAL A 202 14.83 -7.39 -4.01
N ASN A 203 16.06 -7.86 -4.18
CA ASN A 203 16.50 -9.20 -3.81
C ASN A 203 16.69 -9.33 -2.29
N THR A 204 16.82 -10.54 -1.79
CA THR A 204 16.99 -10.83 -0.36
C THR A 204 18.22 -10.15 0.25
N ASP A 205 19.34 -10.15 -0.47
CA ASP A 205 20.58 -9.50 -0.04
C ASP A 205 20.45 -7.97 0.02
N GLU A 206 19.72 -7.37 -0.91
CA GLU A 206 19.41 -5.94 -0.90
C GLU A 206 18.45 -5.58 0.26
N TYR A 207 17.44 -6.41 0.54
CA TYR A 207 16.59 -6.23 1.72
C TYR A 207 17.39 -6.38 3.03
N LYS A 208 18.32 -7.32 3.09
CA LYS A 208 19.23 -7.46 4.24
C LYS A 208 20.07 -6.19 4.46
N TYR A 209 20.64 -5.64 3.38
CA TYR A 209 21.36 -4.38 3.45
C TYR A 209 20.48 -3.22 3.97
N LEU A 210 19.25 -3.10 3.46
CA LEU A 210 18.32 -2.06 3.92
C LEU A 210 17.94 -2.24 5.39
N HIS A 211 17.76 -3.48 5.84
CA HIS A 211 17.53 -3.79 7.26
C HIS A 211 18.74 -3.40 8.11
N GLU A 212 19.94 -3.74 7.70
CA GLU A 212 21.19 -3.32 8.36
C GLU A 212 21.38 -1.79 8.38
N CYS A 213 20.78 -1.08 7.41
CA CYS A 213 20.72 0.38 7.40
C CYS A 213 19.65 0.95 8.35
N GLY A 214 18.80 0.12 8.95
CA GLY A 214 17.83 0.51 9.94
C GLY A 214 16.37 0.45 9.51
N ALA A 215 16.06 -0.14 8.35
CA ALA A 215 14.66 -0.41 7.99
C ALA A 215 14.08 -1.55 8.82
N ASP A 216 12.86 -1.35 9.36
CA ASP A 216 12.17 -2.31 10.21
C ASP A 216 11.18 -3.17 9.42
N TYR A 217 10.48 -2.59 8.47
CA TYR A 217 9.45 -3.27 7.69
C TYR A 217 9.36 -2.75 6.26
N VAL A 218 8.74 -3.56 5.40
CA VAL A 218 8.56 -3.24 3.98
C VAL A 218 7.09 -3.36 3.60
N THR A 219 6.59 -2.37 2.88
CA THR A 219 5.28 -2.38 2.24
C THR A 219 5.45 -2.54 0.73
N VAL A 220 4.85 -3.58 0.16
CA VAL A 220 4.81 -3.78 -1.29
C VAL A 220 3.39 -4.12 -1.72
N PHE A 221 2.76 -3.23 -2.47
CA PHE A 221 1.43 -3.49 -3.01
C PHE A 221 1.52 -4.35 -4.25
N GLN A 222 0.79 -5.48 -4.28
CA GLN A 222 0.68 -6.31 -5.48
C GLN A 222 -0.10 -5.60 -6.58
N GLU A 223 -0.85 -4.58 -6.23
CA GLU A 223 -1.75 -3.79 -7.07
C GLU A 223 -3.00 -4.57 -7.48
N THR A 224 -2.86 -5.64 -8.23
CA THR A 224 -3.89 -6.65 -8.48
C THR A 224 -3.27 -8.04 -8.59
N TYR A 225 -3.99 -9.04 -8.12
CA TYR A 225 -3.62 -10.45 -8.24
C TYR A 225 -4.10 -11.07 -9.56
N ASP A 226 -4.98 -10.39 -10.29
CA ASP A 226 -5.38 -10.76 -11.64
C ASP A 226 -4.23 -10.51 -12.63
N THR A 227 -3.57 -11.58 -13.07
CA THR A 227 -2.37 -11.51 -13.92
C THR A 227 -2.65 -10.92 -15.30
N ASP A 228 -3.83 -11.15 -15.86
CA ASP A 228 -4.22 -10.62 -17.16
C ASP A 228 -4.49 -9.11 -17.08
N LYS A 229 -5.14 -8.69 -15.99
CA LYS A 229 -5.35 -7.28 -15.70
C LYS A 229 -4.04 -6.56 -15.39
N TYR A 230 -3.16 -7.22 -14.62
CA TYR A 230 -1.84 -6.71 -14.30
C TYR A 230 -1.00 -6.43 -15.58
N GLU A 231 -1.07 -7.33 -16.55
CA GLU A 231 -0.43 -7.17 -17.86
C GLU A 231 -0.89 -5.89 -18.58
N GLN A 232 -2.19 -5.60 -18.53
CA GLN A 232 -2.80 -4.44 -19.19
C GLN A 232 -2.52 -3.11 -18.48
N LEU A 233 -2.17 -3.14 -17.20
CA LEU A 233 -1.96 -1.95 -16.38
C LEU A 233 -0.49 -1.56 -16.20
N HIS A 234 0.43 -2.52 -16.35
CA HIS A 234 1.87 -2.33 -16.17
C HIS A 234 2.60 -2.59 -17.50
N LEU A 235 2.70 -1.55 -18.33
CA LEU A 235 3.09 -1.70 -19.73
C LEU A 235 4.61 -1.73 -19.96
N LEU A 236 5.39 -1.14 -19.03
CA LEU A 236 6.84 -1.01 -19.11
C LEU A 236 7.48 -1.04 -17.72
N GLY A 237 8.77 -1.42 -17.66
CA GLY A 237 9.61 -1.34 -16.48
C GLY A 237 9.66 -2.63 -15.66
N HIS A 238 10.38 -2.59 -14.53
CA HIS A 238 10.58 -3.74 -13.64
C HIS A 238 9.31 -4.13 -12.89
N LYS A 239 8.46 -3.15 -12.54
CA LYS A 239 7.16 -3.40 -11.88
C LYS A 239 6.27 -4.31 -12.70
N ARG A 240 6.48 -4.40 -14.03
CA ARG A 240 5.75 -5.30 -14.90
C ARG A 240 5.93 -6.78 -14.54
N VAL A 241 7.02 -7.17 -13.88
CA VAL A 241 7.30 -8.58 -13.51
C VAL A 241 6.46 -8.99 -12.30
N TRP A 242 5.27 -9.53 -12.57
CA TRP A 242 4.26 -9.89 -11.58
C TRP A 242 4.77 -10.87 -10.49
N PRO A 243 5.40 -12.03 -10.83
CA PRO A 243 5.82 -12.99 -9.81
C PRO A 243 6.96 -12.47 -8.94
N TYR A 244 7.87 -11.65 -9.48
CA TYR A 244 8.91 -11.01 -8.68
C TYR A 244 8.32 -10.06 -7.64
N ARG A 245 7.27 -9.33 -7.99
CA ARG A 245 6.56 -8.45 -7.06
C ARG A 245 5.78 -9.24 -6.03
N PHE A 246 5.13 -10.34 -6.44
CA PHE A 246 4.41 -11.23 -5.52
C PHE A 246 5.31 -11.74 -4.39
N ASP A 247 6.52 -12.17 -4.69
CA ASP A 247 7.43 -12.74 -3.70
C ASP A 247 8.24 -11.70 -2.90
N ALA A 248 7.95 -10.40 -3.05
CA ALA A 248 8.72 -9.33 -2.42
C ALA A 248 8.72 -9.42 -0.90
N GLN A 249 7.56 -9.68 -0.29
CA GLN A 249 7.43 -9.78 1.16
C GLN A 249 8.22 -10.98 1.72
N GLU A 250 8.20 -12.12 1.03
CA GLU A 250 8.98 -13.26 1.46
C GLU A 250 10.50 -12.99 1.37
N ARG A 251 10.97 -12.32 0.31
CA ARG A 251 12.37 -11.89 0.22
C ARG A 251 12.74 -10.92 1.34
N ALA A 252 11.85 -9.97 1.67
CA ALA A 252 12.08 -9.03 2.76
C ALA A 252 12.23 -9.73 4.12
N LEU A 253 11.39 -10.72 4.43
CA LEU A 253 11.50 -11.52 5.65
C LEU A 253 12.78 -12.34 5.68
N ARG A 254 13.18 -12.95 4.57
CA ARG A 254 14.45 -13.66 4.45
C ARG A 254 15.65 -12.72 4.63
N GLY A 255 15.51 -11.45 4.21
CA GLY A 255 16.49 -10.38 4.43
C GLY A 255 16.54 -9.84 5.86
N GLY A 256 15.67 -10.33 6.77
CA GLY A 256 15.69 -9.97 8.19
C GLY A 256 14.71 -8.87 8.58
N MET A 257 13.87 -8.39 7.65
CA MET A 257 12.83 -7.42 8.00
C MET A 257 11.90 -8.00 9.08
N ARG A 258 11.59 -7.20 10.09
CA ARG A 258 10.70 -7.58 11.19
C ARG A 258 9.26 -7.77 10.75
N GLY A 259 8.81 -6.94 9.80
CA GLY A 259 7.43 -6.95 9.33
C GLY A 259 7.30 -6.70 7.83
N VAL A 260 6.13 -7.08 7.31
CA VAL A 260 5.76 -6.84 5.92
C VAL A 260 4.29 -6.44 5.81
N ALA A 261 4.00 -5.57 4.85
CA ALA A 261 2.65 -5.13 4.56
C ALA A 261 2.24 -5.50 3.13
N PHE A 262 0.96 -5.83 3.00
CA PHE A 262 0.35 -6.29 1.76
C PHE A 262 -0.79 -5.38 1.34
N SER A 263 -1.05 -5.31 0.05
CA SER A 263 -2.23 -4.64 -0.48
C SER A 263 -2.48 -5.00 -1.95
N ALA A 264 -3.75 -4.94 -2.32
CA ALA A 264 -4.18 -4.63 -3.68
C ALA A 264 -4.68 -3.18 -3.73
N LEU A 265 -4.52 -2.52 -4.88
CA LEU A 265 -5.14 -1.22 -5.14
C LEU A 265 -6.56 -1.46 -5.66
N LEU A 266 -7.53 -1.32 -4.77
CA LEU A 266 -8.91 -1.68 -5.05
C LEU A 266 -9.53 -0.79 -6.14
N GLY A 267 -10.13 -1.43 -7.14
CA GLY A 267 -10.68 -0.78 -8.33
C GLY A 267 -9.87 -0.98 -9.61
N LEU A 268 -8.69 -1.62 -9.54
CA LEU A 268 -7.93 -2.02 -10.73
C LEU A 268 -8.52 -3.25 -11.41
N SER A 269 -8.99 -4.23 -10.63
CA SER A 269 -9.67 -5.44 -11.08
C SER A 269 -10.86 -5.76 -10.18
N ASP A 270 -11.34 -7.00 -10.16
CA ASP A 270 -12.37 -7.48 -9.25
C ASP A 270 -11.89 -7.35 -7.79
N PHE A 271 -12.42 -6.37 -7.08
CA PHE A 271 -11.96 -6.04 -5.73
C PHE A 271 -12.19 -7.16 -4.71
N ARG A 272 -13.23 -8.01 -4.90
CA ARG A 272 -13.50 -9.14 -4.00
C ARG A 272 -12.44 -10.23 -4.16
N LYS A 273 -12.03 -10.51 -5.39
CA LYS A 273 -10.94 -11.44 -5.69
C LYS A 273 -9.60 -10.92 -5.23
N ASP A 274 -9.31 -9.64 -5.48
CA ASP A 274 -8.09 -8.99 -5.01
C ASP A 274 -8.02 -8.94 -3.46
N ALA A 275 -9.13 -8.66 -2.79
CA ALA A 275 -9.20 -8.69 -1.33
C ALA A 275 -8.99 -10.11 -0.78
N LEU A 276 -9.63 -11.12 -1.39
CA LEU A 276 -9.41 -12.52 -1.03
C LEU A 276 -7.93 -12.89 -1.16
N ALA A 277 -7.33 -12.60 -2.31
CA ALA A 277 -5.95 -12.94 -2.59
C ALA A 277 -4.95 -12.24 -1.66
N SER A 278 -5.17 -10.96 -1.35
CA SER A 278 -4.34 -10.20 -0.40
C SER A 278 -4.34 -10.83 0.99
N ALA A 279 -5.52 -11.19 1.51
CA ALA A 279 -5.62 -11.83 2.81
C ALA A 279 -5.03 -13.23 2.83
N LEU A 280 -5.19 -14.00 1.75
CA LEU A 280 -4.59 -15.33 1.63
C LEU A 280 -3.06 -15.27 1.52
N HIS A 281 -2.52 -14.26 0.86
CA HIS A 281 -1.07 -14.04 0.81
C HIS A 281 -0.52 -13.83 2.23
N VAL A 282 -1.15 -12.98 3.03
CA VAL A 282 -0.84 -12.81 4.46
C VAL A 282 -0.98 -14.15 5.20
N TYR A 283 -2.12 -14.83 5.06
CA TYR A 283 -2.44 -16.05 5.76
C TYR A 283 -1.40 -17.17 5.57
N TYR A 284 -0.96 -17.40 4.33
CA TYR A 284 0.03 -18.40 4.03
C TYR A 284 1.43 -17.98 4.47
N LEU A 285 1.80 -16.71 4.26
CA LEU A 285 3.12 -16.23 4.64
C LEU A 285 3.30 -16.18 6.16
N GLN A 286 2.27 -15.76 6.92
CA GLN A 286 2.31 -15.76 8.39
C GLN A 286 2.51 -17.17 8.97
N ARG A 287 1.96 -18.20 8.36
CA ARG A 287 2.16 -19.59 8.79
C ARG A 287 3.59 -20.07 8.56
N LYS A 288 4.24 -19.57 7.51
CA LYS A 288 5.63 -19.86 7.20
C LYS A 288 6.60 -19.05 8.08
N TYR A 289 6.20 -17.81 8.43
CA TYR A 289 6.97 -16.87 9.25
C TYR A 289 6.14 -16.37 10.45
N PRO A 290 5.87 -17.23 11.44
CA PRO A 290 4.96 -16.88 12.55
C PRO A 290 5.48 -15.79 13.47
N HIS A 291 6.78 -15.49 13.43
CA HIS A 291 7.43 -14.43 14.21
C HIS A 291 7.34 -13.04 13.52
N ALA A 292 6.94 -13.00 12.27
CA ALA A 292 6.92 -11.75 11.51
C ALA A 292 5.63 -10.97 11.75
N GLU A 293 5.75 -9.66 11.80
CA GLU A 293 4.61 -8.76 11.83
C GLU A 293 3.99 -8.65 10.43
N MET A 294 2.68 -8.86 10.36
CA MET A 294 1.93 -8.78 9.11
C MET A 294 0.92 -7.66 9.18
N SER A 295 0.78 -6.91 8.09
CA SER A 295 -0.27 -5.90 7.97
C SER A 295 -0.90 -5.87 6.58
N LEU A 296 -2.14 -5.38 6.53
CA LEU A 296 -2.91 -5.16 5.30
C LEU A 296 -3.23 -3.68 5.15
N SER A 297 -3.05 -3.16 3.95
CA SER A 297 -3.59 -1.87 3.54
C SER A 297 -4.71 -2.09 2.51
N CYS A 298 -5.66 -1.15 2.45
CA CYS A 298 -6.79 -1.23 1.53
C CYS A 298 -6.98 0.09 0.77
N PRO A 299 -5.99 0.53 -0.02
CA PRO A 299 -6.13 1.76 -0.81
C PRO A 299 -7.12 1.56 -1.94
N ARG A 300 -7.91 2.62 -2.21
CA ARG A 300 -8.69 2.74 -3.44
C ARG A 300 -7.97 3.63 -4.44
N LEU A 301 -8.32 3.50 -5.73
CA LEU A 301 -7.85 4.43 -6.77
C LEU A 301 -8.19 5.87 -6.40
N ARG A 302 -7.27 6.78 -6.69
CA ARG A 302 -7.45 8.23 -6.52
C ARG A 302 -7.02 8.94 -7.80
N PRO A 303 -7.58 10.14 -8.08
CA PRO A 303 -7.13 10.98 -9.18
C PRO A 303 -5.63 11.24 -9.11
N ILE A 304 -5.01 11.36 -10.28
CA ILE A 304 -3.61 11.73 -10.45
C ILE A 304 -3.48 12.92 -11.39
N ILE A 305 -2.39 13.64 -11.30
CA ILE A 305 -2.09 14.75 -12.21
C ILE A 305 -2.12 14.24 -13.66
N ASN A 306 -2.74 15.00 -14.56
CA ASN A 306 -2.89 14.71 -15.99
C ASN A 306 -3.74 13.47 -16.31
N ASN A 307 -4.52 12.97 -15.37
CA ASN A 307 -5.48 11.89 -15.65
C ASN A 307 -6.70 11.95 -14.71
N ASP A 308 -7.73 12.65 -15.15
CA ASP A 308 -9.02 12.77 -14.46
C ASP A 308 -9.95 11.54 -14.68
N LYS A 309 -9.55 10.61 -15.56
CA LYS A 309 -10.34 9.41 -15.90
C LYS A 309 -10.17 8.27 -14.91
N ILE A 310 -9.20 8.37 -14.00
CA ILE A 310 -9.01 7.39 -12.94
C ILE A 310 -10.12 7.58 -11.92
N ASN A 311 -10.90 6.52 -11.77
CA ASN A 311 -12.08 6.54 -10.93
C ASN A 311 -12.26 5.20 -10.21
N PRO A 312 -12.42 5.17 -8.87
CA PRO A 312 -12.69 3.96 -8.09
C PRO A 312 -14.17 3.54 -8.14
N LEU A 313 -14.84 3.63 -9.32
CA LEU A 313 -16.28 3.51 -9.50
C LEU A 313 -16.89 2.24 -8.88
N ASP A 314 -16.13 1.14 -8.84
CA ASP A 314 -16.64 -0.14 -8.39
C ASP A 314 -16.41 -0.36 -6.88
N VAL A 315 -15.68 0.55 -6.21
CA VAL A 315 -15.33 0.41 -4.79
C VAL A 315 -15.65 1.72 -4.05
N HIS A 316 -16.84 1.78 -3.50
CA HIS A 316 -17.28 2.86 -2.62
C HIS A 316 -16.91 2.57 -1.15
N GLU A 317 -17.16 3.51 -0.25
CA GLU A 317 -16.88 3.34 1.19
C GLU A 317 -17.57 2.12 1.79
N LYS A 318 -18.79 1.79 1.33
CA LYS A 318 -19.53 0.59 1.76
C LYS A 318 -18.75 -0.70 1.45
N GLN A 319 -18.23 -0.84 0.24
CA GLN A 319 -17.43 -2.00 -0.17
C GLN A 319 -16.10 -2.05 0.57
N LEU A 320 -15.45 -0.89 0.75
CA LEU A 320 -14.23 -0.79 1.53
C LEU A 320 -14.46 -1.21 2.99
N CYS A 321 -15.53 -0.74 3.63
CA CYS A 321 -15.91 -1.14 4.97
C CYS A 321 -16.15 -2.65 5.07
N GLN A 322 -16.83 -3.25 4.09
CA GLN A 322 -17.03 -4.71 4.02
C GLN A 322 -15.70 -5.46 3.99
N VAL A 323 -14.77 -5.05 3.13
CA VAL A 323 -13.44 -5.67 3.01
C VAL A 323 -12.66 -5.57 4.33
N LEU A 324 -12.63 -4.39 4.93
CA LEU A 324 -11.91 -4.15 6.19
C LEU A 324 -12.47 -4.97 7.35
N CYS A 325 -13.82 -5.08 7.46
CA CYS A 325 -14.47 -5.92 8.45
C CYS A 325 -14.17 -7.41 8.21
N ALA A 326 -14.25 -7.88 6.95
CA ALA A 326 -13.93 -9.25 6.59
C ALA A 326 -12.47 -9.61 6.90
N TYR A 327 -11.52 -8.72 6.63
CA TYR A 327 -10.11 -8.88 6.99
C TYR A 327 -9.93 -9.04 8.49
N ARG A 328 -10.54 -8.17 9.29
CA ARG A 328 -10.44 -8.23 10.75
C ARG A 328 -11.01 -9.53 11.32
N ILE A 329 -12.12 -10.01 10.77
CA ILE A 329 -12.76 -11.25 11.23
C ILE A 329 -11.93 -12.47 10.85
N PHE A 330 -11.36 -12.50 9.64
CA PHE A 330 -10.56 -13.64 9.16
C PHE A 330 -9.14 -13.67 9.72
N LEU A 331 -8.52 -12.50 9.85
CA LEU A 331 -7.13 -12.31 10.30
C LEU A 331 -7.09 -11.40 11.54
N PRO A 332 -7.56 -11.87 12.70
CA PRO A 332 -7.78 -11.01 13.86
C PRO A 332 -6.50 -10.39 14.44
N TYR A 333 -5.32 -10.95 14.15
CA TYR A 333 -4.01 -10.47 14.64
C TYR A 333 -3.28 -9.54 13.67
N VAL A 334 -3.79 -9.36 12.46
CA VAL A 334 -3.10 -8.59 11.43
C VAL A 334 -3.36 -7.10 11.61
N GLY A 335 -2.31 -6.29 11.50
CA GLY A 335 -2.45 -4.83 11.43
C GLY A 335 -3.27 -4.42 10.21
N ILE A 336 -4.17 -3.45 10.35
CA ILE A 336 -4.96 -2.91 9.23
C ILE A 336 -4.69 -1.41 9.13
N THR A 337 -4.12 -0.99 7.99
CA THR A 337 -3.77 0.41 7.73
C THR A 337 -4.79 1.05 6.80
N VAL A 338 -5.28 2.24 7.17
CA VAL A 338 -6.12 3.09 6.32
C VAL A 338 -5.45 4.45 6.14
N SER A 339 -5.11 4.76 4.90
CA SER A 339 -4.35 5.96 4.54
C SER A 339 -5.24 7.19 4.38
N SER A 340 -4.61 8.35 4.22
CA SER A 340 -5.24 9.65 3.92
C SER A 340 -5.90 9.74 2.52
N ARG A 341 -5.91 8.64 1.75
CA ARG A 341 -6.74 8.53 0.55
C ARG A 341 -8.23 8.61 0.86
N GLU A 342 -8.62 8.20 2.08
CA GLU A 342 -9.99 8.18 2.55
C GLU A 342 -10.34 9.46 3.31
N SER A 343 -11.64 9.81 3.31
CA SER A 343 -12.16 10.99 4.00
C SER A 343 -11.93 10.91 5.52
N ALA A 344 -11.85 12.08 6.15
CA ALA A 344 -11.72 12.18 7.60
C ALA A 344 -12.89 11.48 8.33
N GLU A 345 -14.11 11.61 7.82
CA GLU A 345 -15.31 10.96 8.37
C GLU A 345 -15.20 9.43 8.32
N PHE A 346 -14.84 8.87 7.16
CA PHE A 346 -14.65 7.43 7.02
C PHE A 346 -13.55 6.91 7.94
N ARG A 347 -12.41 7.61 8.02
CA ARG A 347 -11.28 7.22 8.87
C ARG A 347 -11.65 7.25 10.36
N ASN A 348 -12.37 8.26 10.82
CA ASN A 348 -12.87 8.33 12.20
C ASN A 348 -13.85 7.19 12.53
N GLY A 349 -14.64 6.76 11.56
CA GLY A 349 -15.53 5.60 11.72
C GLY A 349 -14.77 4.28 11.79
N ILE A 350 -13.87 4.04 10.82
CA ILE A 350 -13.24 2.73 10.65
C ILE A 350 -12.18 2.39 11.71
N VAL A 351 -11.54 3.38 12.34
CA VAL A 351 -10.62 3.14 13.48
C VAL A 351 -11.33 2.60 14.72
N LYS A 352 -12.63 2.84 14.84
CA LYS A 352 -13.47 2.28 15.90
C LYS A 352 -13.90 0.83 15.63
N ILE A 353 -13.70 0.35 14.40
CA ILE A 353 -14.22 -0.94 13.94
C ILE A 353 -13.10 -1.93 13.65
N ALA A 354 -12.20 -1.60 12.72
CA ALA A 354 -11.26 -2.56 12.16
C ALA A 354 -9.84 -2.03 11.96
N ALA A 355 -9.67 -0.75 11.63
CA ALA A 355 -8.36 -0.18 11.35
C ALA A 355 -7.55 0.01 12.65
N THR A 356 -6.26 -0.34 12.60
CA THR A 356 -5.35 -0.24 13.74
C THR A 356 -4.22 0.75 13.50
N LYS A 357 -4.09 1.27 12.28
CA LYS A 357 -3.04 2.21 11.89
C LYS A 357 -3.55 3.21 10.87
N VAL A 358 -3.22 4.48 11.05
CA VAL A 358 -3.59 5.55 10.12
C VAL A 358 -2.43 6.52 9.93
N SER A 359 -2.36 7.13 8.75
CA SER A 359 -1.38 8.17 8.46
C SER A 359 -1.85 9.55 8.93
N ALA A 360 -0.93 10.42 9.32
CA ALA A 360 -1.22 11.80 9.73
C ALA A 360 -0.15 12.77 9.21
N GLY A 361 -0.51 14.03 8.97
CA GLY A 361 0.41 15.03 8.45
C GLY A 361 0.98 14.69 7.06
N VAL A 362 0.18 14.05 6.23
CA VAL A 362 0.64 13.41 4.98
C VAL A 362 0.95 14.43 3.91
N SER A 363 2.06 14.23 3.20
CA SER A 363 2.29 14.73 1.86
C SER A 363 2.66 13.60 0.92
N THR A 364 2.22 13.70 -0.34
CA THR A 364 2.63 12.81 -1.45
C THR A 364 3.51 13.52 -2.47
N GLY A 365 3.83 14.79 -2.23
CA GLY A 365 4.83 15.58 -2.96
C GLY A 365 6.25 15.30 -2.47
N ILE A 366 7.24 15.88 -3.15
CA ILE A 366 8.65 15.71 -2.83
C ILE A 366 9.20 17.00 -2.25
N GLY A 367 9.66 16.97 -0.96
CA GLY A 367 10.29 18.12 -0.31
C GLY A 367 9.32 19.24 0.08
N ASP A 368 8.10 18.89 0.50
CA ASP A 368 7.06 19.86 0.82
C ASP A 368 6.55 19.79 2.27
N HIS A 369 7.10 18.91 3.12
CA HIS A 369 6.69 18.81 4.53
C HIS A 369 7.02 20.09 5.29
N GLU A 370 8.19 20.72 5.05
CA GLU A 370 8.52 21.96 5.72
C GLU A 370 7.47 23.02 5.50
N SER A 371 7.05 23.28 4.24
CA SER A 371 6.02 24.26 3.93
C SER A 371 4.66 23.91 4.53
N LYS A 372 4.28 22.63 4.52
CA LYS A 372 3.01 22.14 5.09
C LYS A 372 2.97 22.24 6.61
N TYR A 373 4.05 21.87 7.30
CA TYR A 373 4.09 21.85 8.77
C TYR A 373 4.31 23.23 9.37
N THR A 374 5.08 24.09 8.69
CA THR A 374 5.39 25.46 9.19
C THR A 374 4.43 26.53 8.67
N GLY A 375 3.70 26.26 7.59
CA GLY A 375 2.87 27.24 6.88
C GLY A 375 3.68 28.31 6.19
N LYS A 376 5.00 28.16 6.04
CA LYS A 376 5.89 29.12 5.37
C LYS A 376 6.12 28.69 3.93
N GLU A 377 6.05 29.63 3.01
CA GLU A 377 6.53 29.39 1.65
C GLU A 377 8.03 29.11 1.68
N THR A 378 8.46 28.17 0.88
CA THR A 378 9.90 27.86 0.68
C THR A 378 10.29 28.25 -0.74
N ASP A 379 11.49 28.81 -0.88
CA ASP A 379 12.11 29.06 -2.20
C ASP A 379 12.66 27.76 -2.83
N GLU A 380 12.62 26.64 -2.09
CA GLU A 380 13.11 25.35 -2.58
C GLU A 380 12.16 24.75 -3.62
N VAL A 381 12.75 24.15 -4.63
CA VAL A 381 12.02 23.44 -5.68
C VAL A 381 11.39 22.19 -5.08
N GLN A 382 10.09 22.02 -5.26
CA GLN A 382 9.32 20.85 -4.82
C GLN A 382 8.95 20.00 -6.03
N GLY A 383 8.83 18.68 -5.84
CA GLY A 383 8.35 17.74 -6.86
C GLY A 383 6.86 17.45 -6.70
N ASP A 384 6.22 17.13 -7.82
CA ASP A 384 4.77 16.89 -7.86
C ASP A 384 4.39 15.60 -7.10
N GLU A 385 3.13 15.56 -6.68
CA GLU A 385 2.51 14.51 -5.89
C GLU A 385 2.20 13.25 -6.73
N GLN A 386 2.07 12.11 -6.04
CA GLN A 386 1.74 10.83 -6.66
C GLN A 386 0.24 10.70 -6.98
N PHE A 387 -0.60 11.16 -6.07
CA PHE A 387 -2.06 11.12 -6.14
C PHE A 387 -2.66 12.12 -5.14
N GLU A 388 -3.92 12.49 -5.35
CA GLU A 388 -4.66 13.33 -4.43
C GLU A 388 -4.94 12.62 -3.10
N ILE A 389 -4.75 13.35 -1.99
CA ILE A 389 -5.19 12.93 -0.65
C ILE A 389 -6.50 13.63 -0.29
N ASP A 390 -7.35 12.95 0.48
CA ASP A 390 -8.63 13.48 0.95
C ASP A 390 -8.48 14.09 2.36
N ASP A 391 -7.85 13.33 3.27
CA ASP A 391 -7.65 13.75 4.65
C ASP A 391 -6.24 14.31 4.87
N ASN A 392 -6.17 15.62 5.01
CA ASN A 392 -4.92 16.38 5.19
C ASN A 392 -4.66 16.82 6.63
N ARG A 393 -5.33 16.21 7.63
CA ARG A 393 -5.15 16.56 9.05
C ARG A 393 -3.71 16.40 9.50
N SER A 394 -3.25 17.38 10.30
CA SER A 394 -1.97 17.31 11.02
C SER A 394 -1.95 16.18 12.06
N LEU A 395 -0.76 15.86 12.57
CA LEU A 395 -0.61 14.89 13.66
C LEU A 395 -1.43 15.29 14.89
N ASP A 396 -1.32 16.54 15.33
CA ASP A 396 -2.04 17.03 16.51
C ASP A 396 -3.56 16.89 16.37
N LYS A 397 -4.08 17.23 15.19
CA LYS A 397 -5.52 17.11 14.91
C LYS A 397 -5.97 15.65 14.91
N MET A 398 -5.20 14.76 14.27
CA MET A 398 -5.49 13.32 14.27
C MET A 398 -5.41 12.73 15.68
N TYR A 399 -4.38 13.10 16.44
CA TYR A 399 -4.20 12.65 17.82
C TYR A 399 -5.40 13.06 18.68
N LYS A 400 -5.82 14.32 18.57
CA LYS A 400 -6.99 14.84 19.28
C LYS A 400 -8.27 14.11 18.89
N ASP A 401 -8.55 13.99 17.58
CA ASP A 401 -9.78 13.37 17.09
C ASP A 401 -9.90 11.91 17.55
N ILE A 402 -8.81 11.13 17.46
CA ILE A 402 -8.77 9.74 17.93
C ILE A 402 -9.01 9.67 19.45
N SER A 403 -8.41 10.58 20.23
CA SER A 403 -8.58 10.63 21.68
C SER A 403 -10.01 11.01 22.07
N GLU A 404 -10.64 11.94 21.38
CA GLU A 404 -12.03 12.36 21.60
C GLU A 404 -13.03 11.23 21.32
N GLU A 405 -12.69 10.28 20.45
CA GLU A 405 -13.47 9.07 20.17
C GLU A 405 -13.24 7.94 21.24
N GLY A 406 -12.47 8.20 22.28
CA GLY A 406 -12.17 7.24 23.35
C GLY A 406 -11.13 6.19 22.99
N LEU A 407 -10.38 6.40 21.90
CA LEU A 407 -9.27 5.57 21.48
C LEU A 407 -7.94 6.15 21.94
N GLN A 408 -6.90 5.31 21.94
CA GLN A 408 -5.55 5.68 22.35
C GLN A 408 -4.66 5.81 21.12
N PRO A 409 -4.33 7.03 20.66
CA PRO A 409 -3.31 7.19 19.62
C PRO A 409 -1.94 6.80 20.15
N VAL A 410 -1.20 6.01 19.36
CA VAL A 410 0.12 5.48 19.70
C VAL A 410 1.09 5.89 18.59
N LEU A 411 2.17 6.53 18.99
CA LEU A 411 3.24 6.96 18.07
C LEU A 411 4.31 5.88 17.91
N ASN A 412 4.56 5.13 18.99
CA ASN A 412 5.43 3.96 18.98
C ASN A 412 5.21 3.15 20.27
N ASP A 413 5.19 1.82 20.17
CA ASP A 413 5.08 0.90 21.30
C ASP A 413 6.24 -0.11 21.36
N TYR A 414 7.24 0.03 20.50
CA TYR A 414 8.38 -0.86 20.47
C TYR A 414 9.51 -0.32 21.35
N LEU A 415 9.87 -1.12 22.36
CA LEU A 415 11.10 -0.94 23.11
C LEU A 415 12.18 -1.80 22.44
N TYR A 416 13.15 -1.15 21.81
CA TYR A 416 14.38 -1.82 21.41
C TYR A 416 15.23 -2.02 22.68
N VAL A 417 15.39 -3.27 23.09
CA VAL A 417 16.28 -3.66 24.18
C VAL A 417 17.64 -4.00 23.61
#